data_6ff9d3b9f6a38b6c5d510df09dc7b59f
#
_entry.id   6ff9d3b9f6a38b6c5d510df09dc7b59f
#
_cell.length_a   1.000
_cell.length_b   1.000
_cell.length_c   1.000
_cell.angle_alpha   90.00
_cell.angle_beta   90.00
_cell.angle_gamma   90.00
#
_symmetry.space_group_name_H-M   'P 1'
#
loop_
_entity.id
_entity.type
_entity.pdbx_description
1 polymer ?
#
loop_
_entity_poly.entity_id
_entity_poly.type
_entity_poly.pdbx_seq_one_letter_code
_entity_poly.pdbx_strand_id
1 'polypeptide(L)'
;MANGMRWIALGLAALVSGGVPAGVSAQNAPLDLQKPVKAAKAPKGEAPKSGPAANLSAADAVARANAWLEGARVLTADFVQIAPGGKRSEGTLSVERPGKMSFRYADPARFEIVADGRSVAIIDHKLNTQDEYFIAQTPLKFLLADHIDLARDTQVVGVAQDEKSVTIEIIDKAALGGTAHLELIFDPATFALKQWTVIDAQGFQTLVTLFNLDLVSKPDPTLFHIDELQTTSANRGGKK
;
A
#
# COMPACT_ATOMS: atom_id res chain seq x y z
N MET A 1 29.19 -15.99 -11.50
CA MET A 1 28.61 -14.75 -12.02
C MET A 1 27.25 -14.65 -11.34
N ALA A 2 27.19 -13.92 -10.23
CA ALA A 2 25.99 -13.80 -9.42
C ALA A 2 25.25 -12.55 -9.88
N ASN A 3 24.20 -12.72 -10.69
CA ASN A 3 23.23 -11.67 -10.95
C ASN A 3 22.48 -11.39 -9.64
N GLY A 4 22.80 -10.26 -9.02
CA GLY A 4 22.09 -9.76 -7.86
C GLY A 4 20.65 -9.45 -8.24
N MET A 5 19.76 -10.36 -7.88
CA MET A 5 18.33 -10.22 -7.97
C MET A 5 17.88 -9.11 -7.01
N ARG A 6 17.68 -7.92 -7.53
CA ARG A 6 17.17 -6.76 -6.76
C ARG A 6 15.69 -7.00 -6.52
N TRP A 7 15.40 -7.44 -5.32
CA TRP A 7 14.03 -7.67 -4.85
C TRP A 7 13.27 -6.36 -4.79
N ILE A 8 12.30 -6.22 -5.68
CA ILE A 8 11.30 -5.17 -5.58
C ILE A 8 10.24 -5.72 -4.63
N ALA A 9 10.41 -5.46 -3.33
CA ALA A 9 9.23 -5.40 -2.47
C ALA A 9 8.26 -4.44 -3.16
N LEU A 10 6.97 -4.63 -3.04
CA LEU A 10 5.95 -3.72 -3.60
C LEU A 10 6.09 -2.26 -3.08
N GLY A 11 7.32 -1.85 -2.93
CA GLY A 11 7.86 -0.55 -2.74
C GLY A 11 8.81 -0.27 -3.88
N LEU A 12 8.32 0.30 -4.95
CA LEU A 12 9.07 0.65 -6.15
C LEU A 12 10.17 1.66 -5.83
N ALA A 13 11.38 1.17 -5.55
CA ALA A 13 12.58 2.00 -5.45
C ALA A 13 13.07 2.30 -6.88
N ALA A 14 12.60 3.40 -7.47
CA ALA A 14 13.22 3.95 -8.66
C ALA A 14 14.57 4.55 -8.31
N LEU A 15 15.66 3.89 -8.70
CA LEU A 15 17.00 4.45 -8.70
C LEU A 15 17.11 5.52 -9.80
N VAL A 16 16.97 6.76 -9.40
CA VAL A 16 17.46 7.89 -10.20
C VAL A 16 18.86 8.23 -9.69
N SER A 17 19.89 7.78 -10.40
CA SER A 17 21.23 8.32 -10.30
C SER A 17 21.27 9.65 -11.05
N GLY A 18 21.10 10.74 -10.35
CA GLY A 18 21.25 12.10 -10.87
C GLY A 18 22.23 12.86 -9.99
N GLY A 19 23.31 13.34 -10.61
CA GLY A 19 24.46 14.00 -9.99
C GLY A 19 24.09 15.23 -9.16
N VAL A 20 24.88 15.43 -8.12
CA VAL A 20 24.84 16.55 -7.19
C VAL A 20 25.59 17.74 -7.83
N PRO A 21 25.05 18.96 -7.86
CA PRO A 21 25.84 20.17 -7.80
C PRO A 21 25.89 20.68 -6.35
N ALA A 22 27.10 21.00 -5.93
CA ALA A 22 27.44 21.55 -4.63
C ALA A 22 26.95 22.99 -4.45
N GLY A 23 26.54 23.29 -3.22
CA GLY A 23 26.78 24.60 -2.60
C GLY A 23 25.68 25.63 -2.69
N VAL A 24 24.87 25.75 -1.60
CA VAL A 24 24.52 27.05 -1.02
C VAL A 24 24.35 26.85 0.50
N SER A 25 25.21 27.49 1.27
CA SER A 25 25.06 27.64 2.73
C SER A 25 23.97 28.63 3.03
N ALA A 26 22.92 28.20 3.73
CA ALA A 26 21.97 29.11 4.37
C ALA A 26 22.09 28.94 5.89
N GLN A 27 22.40 30.04 6.55
CA GLN A 27 22.56 30.18 7.98
C GLN A 27 21.23 29.94 8.71
N ASN A 28 21.21 28.99 9.63
CA ASN A 28 20.13 28.77 10.57
C ASN A 28 20.25 29.78 11.72
N ALA A 29 19.28 30.68 11.84
CA ALA A 29 19.02 31.42 13.07
C ALA A 29 18.02 30.63 13.92
N PRO A 30 18.21 30.50 15.25
CA PRO A 30 17.27 29.77 16.10
C PRO A 30 16.00 30.61 16.33
N LEU A 31 14.83 30.01 16.13
CA LEU A 31 13.56 30.59 16.55
C LEU A 31 13.37 30.39 18.06
N ASP A 32 13.29 31.51 18.77
CA ASP A 32 13.03 31.58 20.20
C ASP A 32 11.53 31.35 20.49
N LEU A 33 11.20 30.16 21.02
CA LEU A 33 9.85 29.74 21.40
C LEU A 33 9.63 29.82 22.91
N GLN A 34 9.75 31.02 23.50
CA GLN A 34 9.36 31.24 24.89
C GLN A 34 8.57 32.53 25.08
N LYS A 35 7.23 32.46 24.85
CA LYS A 35 6.27 33.36 25.53
C LYS A 35 5.01 32.56 25.88
N PRO A 36 4.64 32.45 27.16
CA PRO A 36 3.39 31.80 27.56
C PRO A 36 2.20 32.70 27.24
N VAL A 37 1.29 32.21 26.40
CA VAL A 37 0.00 32.90 26.16
C VAL A 37 -0.97 32.50 27.27
N LYS A 38 -1.47 33.51 27.96
CA LYS A 38 -2.40 33.46 29.08
C LYS A 38 -3.71 32.80 28.65
N ALA A 39 -4.11 31.73 29.32
CA ALA A 39 -5.32 30.99 29.07
C ALA A 39 -6.58 31.83 29.24
N ALA A 40 -7.36 31.98 28.17
CA ALA A 40 -8.72 32.47 28.23
C ALA A 40 -9.67 31.32 28.57
N LYS A 41 -10.52 31.54 29.58
CA LYS A 41 -11.48 30.59 30.13
C LYS A 41 -12.60 30.37 29.10
N ALA A 42 -12.72 29.17 28.54
CA ALA A 42 -13.79 28.75 27.63
C ALA A 42 -15.08 28.44 28.41
N PRO A 43 -16.26 28.71 27.84
CA PRO A 43 -17.54 28.41 28.48
C PRO A 43 -17.80 26.87 28.45
N LYS A 44 -18.36 26.41 29.57
CA LYS A 44 -18.73 25.04 29.85
C LYS A 44 -19.99 24.69 29.04
N GLY A 45 -19.78 24.19 27.81
CA GLY A 45 -20.83 23.51 27.05
C GLY A 45 -20.67 22.01 27.24
N GLU A 46 -21.72 21.39 27.74
CA GLU A 46 -21.80 19.94 27.89
C GLU A 46 -21.69 19.30 26.50
N ALA A 47 -20.55 18.66 26.23
CA ALA A 47 -20.38 17.80 25.08
C ALA A 47 -21.22 16.53 25.29
N PRO A 48 -21.88 16.00 24.23
CA PRO A 48 -22.57 14.73 24.35
C PRO A 48 -21.54 13.66 24.75
N LYS A 49 -21.83 12.94 25.80
CA LYS A 49 -21.06 11.77 26.27
C LYS A 49 -21.15 10.68 25.19
N SER A 50 -20.27 10.71 24.22
CA SER A 50 -19.89 9.50 23.48
C SER A 50 -19.22 8.59 24.51
N GLY A 51 -19.91 7.51 24.86
CA GLY A 51 -19.32 6.48 25.71
C GLY A 51 -18.01 5.97 25.08
N PRO A 52 -17.08 5.44 25.89
CA PRO A 52 -15.84 4.90 25.38
C PRO A 52 -16.18 3.88 24.29
N ALA A 53 -15.59 4.02 23.10
CA ALA A 53 -15.63 2.98 22.08
C ALA A 53 -15.23 1.68 22.79
N ALA A 54 -16.16 0.73 22.87
CA ALA A 54 -15.92 -0.51 23.58
C ALA A 54 -14.67 -1.14 22.94
N ASN A 55 -13.58 -1.28 23.72
CA ASN A 55 -12.39 -1.95 23.26
C ASN A 55 -12.79 -3.37 22.85
N LEU A 56 -12.79 -3.62 21.55
CA LEU A 56 -13.07 -4.94 21.01
C LEU A 56 -11.96 -5.90 21.45
N SER A 57 -12.29 -7.16 21.66
CA SER A 57 -11.23 -8.16 21.79
C SER A 57 -10.41 -8.23 20.50
N ALA A 58 -9.16 -8.65 20.58
CA ALA A 58 -8.32 -8.83 19.40
C ALA A 58 -8.99 -9.76 18.38
N ALA A 59 -9.65 -10.83 18.84
CA ALA A 59 -10.38 -11.75 17.99
C ALA A 59 -11.56 -11.08 17.27
N ASP A 60 -12.34 -10.25 17.97
CA ASP A 60 -13.46 -9.53 17.37
C ASP A 60 -12.99 -8.48 16.36
N ALA A 61 -11.87 -7.80 16.64
CA ALA A 61 -11.28 -6.85 15.71
C ALA A 61 -10.83 -7.54 14.41
N VAL A 62 -10.15 -8.68 14.52
CA VAL A 62 -9.75 -9.49 13.35
C VAL A 62 -10.96 -10.02 12.60
N ALA A 63 -12.01 -10.48 13.30
CA ALA A 63 -13.23 -10.96 12.66
C ALA A 63 -13.94 -9.85 11.87
N ARG A 64 -14.01 -8.62 12.41
CA ARG A 64 -14.59 -7.47 11.69
C ARG A 64 -13.76 -7.05 10.50
N ALA A 65 -12.43 -7.04 10.63
CA ALA A 65 -11.52 -6.77 9.53
C ALA A 65 -11.70 -7.80 8.39
N ASN A 66 -11.76 -9.09 8.73
CA ASN A 66 -12.06 -10.15 7.77
C ASN A 66 -13.42 -9.91 7.09
N ALA A 67 -14.47 -9.60 7.85
CA ALA A 67 -15.80 -9.35 7.29
C ALA A 67 -15.82 -8.18 6.32
N TRP A 68 -15.10 -7.09 6.62
CA TRP A 68 -14.97 -5.96 5.69
C TRP A 68 -14.18 -6.35 4.44
N LEU A 69 -13.03 -6.98 4.63
CA LEU A 69 -12.20 -7.46 3.51
C LEU A 69 -12.98 -8.45 2.63
N GLU A 70 -13.73 -9.36 3.20
CA GLU A 70 -14.62 -10.30 2.48
C GLU A 70 -15.73 -9.58 1.71
N GLY A 71 -16.34 -8.56 2.30
CA GLY A 71 -17.40 -7.75 1.70
C GLY A 71 -16.93 -6.88 0.54
N ALA A 72 -15.67 -6.42 0.56
CA ALA A 72 -15.09 -5.55 -0.47
C ALA A 72 -14.72 -6.33 -1.75
N ARG A 73 -15.71 -6.94 -2.42
CA ARG A 73 -15.52 -7.71 -3.66
C ARG A 73 -15.09 -6.83 -4.83
N VAL A 74 -15.60 -5.62 -4.88
CA VAL A 74 -15.14 -4.55 -5.78
C VAL A 74 -14.71 -3.37 -4.95
N LEU A 75 -13.67 -2.69 -5.37
CA LEU A 75 -13.16 -1.49 -4.70
C LEU A 75 -12.53 -0.58 -5.75
N THR A 76 -12.92 0.68 -5.75
CA THR A 76 -12.16 1.75 -6.40
C THR A 76 -11.83 2.80 -5.34
N ALA A 77 -10.59 3.28 -5.32
CA ALA A 77 -10.15 4.29 -4.37
C ALA A 77 -9.02 5.13 -4.97
N ASP A 78 -8.91 6.37 -4.52
CA ASP A 78 -7.69 7.13 -4.70
C ASP A 78 -6.66 6.65 -3.68
N PHE A 79 -5.40 6.62 -4.05
CA PHE A 79 -4.33 6.23 -3.12
C PHE A 79 -3.17 7.23 -3.10
N VAL A 80 -2.52 7.29 -1.96
CA VAL A 80 -1.19 7.88 -1.78
C VAL A 80 -0.25 6.80 -1.29
N GLN A 81 0.86 6.63 -1.99
CA GLN A 81 1.94 5.71 -1.61
C GLN A 81 3.18 6.47 -1.19
N ILE A 82 3.77 6.04 -0.08
CA ILE A 82 5.11 6.45 0.35
C ILE A 82 6.02 5.25 0.20
N ALA A 83 6.95 5.33 -0.74
CA ALA A 83 7.93 4.29 -1.01
C ALA A 83 9.14 4.38 -0.05
N PRO A 84 9.99 3.36 0.03
CA PRO A 84 11.26 3.44 0.73
C PRO A 84 12.05 4.68 0.30
N GLY A 85 12.61 5.41 1.28
CA GLY A 85 13.28 6.68 1.02
C GLY A 85 12.35 7.90 0.96
N GLY A 86 11.04 7.74 1.26
CA GLY A 86 10.08 8.83 1.40
C GLY A 86 9.50 9.36 0.10
N LYS A 87 9.77 8.72 -1.05
CA LYS A 87 9.16 9.13 -2.33
C LYS A 87 7.66 8.94 -2.29
N ARG A 88 6.93 10.04 -2.48
CA ARG A 88 5.46 10.05 -2.58
C ARG A 88 5.03 9.85 -4.03
N SER A 89 4.04 9.01 -4.22
CA SER A 89 3.29 8.81 -5.47
C SER A 89 1.81 8.72 -5.15
N GLU A 90 0.95 9.00 -6.12
CA GLU A 90 -0.49 8.90 -5.97
C GLU A 90 -1.12 8.35 -7.24
N GLY A 91 -2.38 7.96 -7.17
CA GLY A 91 -3.11 7.42 -8.28
C GLY A 91 -4.44 6.80 -7.88
N THR A 92 -4.93 5.90 -8.73
CA THR A 92 -6.19 5.18 -8.51
C THR A 92 -5.93 3.68 -8.39
N LEU A 93 -6.50 3.08 -7.34
CA LEU A 93 -6.56 1.65 -7.11
C LEU A 93 -7.92 1.13 -7.55
N SER A 94 -7.94 0.08 -8.34
CA SER A 94 -9.15 -0.69 -8.69
C SER A 94 -8.94 -2.16 -8.33
N VAL A 95 -9.93 -2.77 -7.69
CA VAL A 95 -9.92 -4.20 -7.31
C VAL A 95 -11.24 -4.84 -7.74
N GLU A 96 -11.16 -6.03 -8.33
CA GLU A 96 -12.28 -6.94 -8.55
C GLU A 96 -11.84 -8.35 -8.13
N ARG A 97 -12.30 -8.82 -6.98
CA ARG A 97 -11.94 -10.17 -6.49
C ARG A 97 -12.73 -11.27 -7.16
N PRO A 98 -12.10 -12.43 -7.30
CA PRO A 98 -10.75 -12.78 -6.89
C PRO A 98 -9.67 -12.32 -7.88
N GLY A 99 -8.52 -11.96 -7.34
CA GLY A 99 -7.24 -11.88 -8.07
C GLY A 99 -7.01 -10.67 -8.95
N LYS A 100 -8.01 -9.83 -9.23
CA LYS A 100 -7.86 -8.71 -10.16
C LYS A 100 -7.62 -7.40 -9.42
N MET A 101 -6.62 -6.65 -9.88
CA MET A 101 -6.22 -5.38 -9.30
C MET A 101 -5.48 -4.52 -10.32
N SER A 102 -5.65 -3.22 -10.23
CA SER A 102 -4.88 -2.24 -10.99
C SER A 102 -4.51 -1.06 -10.10
N PHE A 103 -3.20 -0.79 -9.97
CA PHE A 103 -2.69 0.48 -9.46
C PHE A 103 -2.25 1.31 -10.65
N ARG A 104 -2.93 2.42 -10.91
CA ARG A 104 -2.58 3.41 -11.91
C ARG A 104 -2.01 4.64 -11.23
N TYR A 105 -0.73 4.87 -11.41
CA TYR A 105 -0.05 6.02 -10.82
C TYR A 105 -0.26 7.25 -11.69
N ALA A 106 -0.51 8.40 -11.04
CA ALA A 106 -0.60 9.69 -11.69
C ALA A 106 0.77 10.18 -12.18
N ASP A 107 0.78 11.01 -13.22
CA ASP A 107 2.00 11.67 -13.70
C ASP A 107 2.73 12.42 -12.56
N PRO A 108 4.06 12.45 -12.53
CA PRO A 108 5.01 11.95 -13.55
C PRO A 108 5.42 10.48 -13.38
N ALA A 109 4.80 9.73 -12.49
CA ALA A 109 5.12 8.33 -12.26
C ALA A 109 4.55 7.48 -13.42
N ARG A 110 5.45 6.88 -14.20
CA ARG A 110 5.06 6.02 -15.33
C ARG A 110 5.10 4.55 -14.94
N PHE A 111 4.47 4.25 -13.81
CA PHE A 111 4.34 2.90 -13.30
C PHE A 111 2.90 2.43 -13.36
N GLU A 112 2.76 1.13 -13.51
CA GLU A 112 1.49 0.44 -13.39
C GLU A 112 1.72 -0.91 -12.70
N ILE A 113 0.79 -1.31 -11.83
CA ILE A 113 0.78 -2.63 -11.24
C ILE A 113 -0.58 -3.24 -11.59
N VAL A 114 -0.56 -4.34 -12.32
CA VAL A 114 -1.78 -5.03 -12.78
C VAL A 114 -1.76 -6.47 -12.30
N ALA A 115 -2.88 -6.91 -11.73
CA ALA A 115 -3.15 -8.32 -11.45
C ALA A 115 -4.34 -8.80 -12.29
N ASP A 116 -4.18 -9.92 -12.99
CA ASP A 116 -5.15 -10.48 -13.94
C ASP A 116 -6.01 -11.63 -13.38
N GLY A 117 -5.80 -11.98 -12.12
CA GLY A 117 -6.41 -13.14 -11.46
C GLY A 117 -5.41 -14.27 -11.19
N ARG A 118 -4.23 -14.24 -11.79
CA ARG A 118 -3.18 -15.26 -11.66
C ARG A 118 -1.82 -14.67 -11.32
N SER A 119 -1.43 -13.69 -12.08
CA SER A 119 -0.14 -12.99 -11.98
C SER A 119 -0.33 -11.53 -11.58
N VAL A 120 0.73 -10.95 -11.04
CA VAL A 120 0.89 -9.51 -10.85
C VAL A 120 2.04 -9.06 -11.73
N ALA A 121 1.79 -8.14 -12.65
CA ALA A 121 2.79 -7.47 -13.44
C ALA A 121 3.11 -6.09 -12.83
N ILE A 122 4.39 -5.78 -12.75
CA ILE A 122 4.91 -4.45 -12.40
C ILE A 122 5.54 -3.88 -13.66
N ILE A 123 4.96 -2.82 -14.19
CA ILE A 123 5.30 -2.25 -15.49
C ILE A 123 5.92 -0.86 -15.27
N ASP A 124 7.13 -0.66 -15.76
CA ASP A 124 7.78 0.65 -15.84
C ASP A 124 7.79 1.11 -17.30
N HIS A 125 6.86 1.96 -17.66
CA HIS A 125 6.76 2.50 -19.03
C HIS A 125 7.91 3.44 -19.41
N LYS A 126 8.65 3.97 -18.42
CA LYS A 126 9.83 4.80 -18.68
C LYS A 126 11.05 3.96 -19.06
N LEU A 127 11.25 2.84 -18.37
CA LEU A 127 12.34 1.92 -18.61
C LEU A 127 12.00 0.82 -19.62
N ASN A 128 10.70 0.72 -19.99
CA ASN A 128 10.16 -0.34 -20.82
C ASN A 128 10.49 -1.73 -20.24
N THR A 129 10.26 -1.91 -18.93
CA THR A 129 10.47 -3.17 -18.23
C THR A 129 9.16 -3.67 -17.63
N GLN A 130 9.02 -4.99 -17.58
CA GLN A 130 7.89 -5.69 -16.97
C GLN A 130 8.42 -6.88 -16.18
N ASP A 131 8.05 -6.92 -14.90
CA ASP A 131 8.34 -8.03 -14.00
C ASP A 131 7.02 -8.69 -13.59
N GLU A 132 6.93 -10.01 -13.66
CA GLU A 132 5.74 -10.76 -13.28
C GLU A 132 6.00 -11.70 -12.11
N TYR A 133 4.98 -11.80 -11.23
CA TYR A 133 4.99 -12.65 -10.04
C TYR A 133 3.64 -13.34 -9.87
N PHE A 134 3.61 -14.53 -9.27
CA PHE A 134 2.35 -15.14 -8.87
C PHE A 134 1.74 -14.39 -7.68
N ILE A 135 0.43 -14.09 -7.74
CA ILE A 135 -0.31 -13.37 -6.68
C ILE A 135 -0.06 -13.99 -5.30
N ALA A 136 -0.08 -15.32 -5.23
CA ALA A 136 0.10 -16.07 -3.97
C ALA A 136 1.46 -15.83 -3.29
N GLN A 137 2.45 -15.34 -4.03
CA GLN A 137 3.79 -15.03 -3.54
C GLN A 137 3.96 -13.56 -3.15
N THR A 138 2.95 -12.73 -3.38
CA THR A 138 3.00 -11.30 -3.07
C THR A 138 2.26 -11.00 -1.77
N PRO A 139 2.66 -9.95 -1.03
CA PRO A 139 1.89 -9.48 0.13
C PRO A 139 0.47 -9.02 -0.21
N LEU A 140 0.13 -8.82 -1.49
CA LEU A 140 -1.20 -8.41 -1.94
C LEU A 140 -2.25 -9.53 -1.86
N LYS A 141 -1.85 -10.78 -1.65
CA LYS A 141 -2.79 -11.91 -1.54
C LYS A 141 -3.90 -11.66 -0.50
N PHE A 142 -3.63 -10.89 0.57
CA PHE A 142 -4.64 -10.55 1.59
C PHE A 142 -5.74 -9.63 1.06
N LEU A 143 -5.51 -8.87 -0.02
CA LEU A 143 -6.54 -8.08 -0.70
C LEU A 143 -7.21 -8.83 -1.84
N LEU A 144 -6.55 -9.82 -2.44
CA LEU A 144 -6.92 -10.41 -3.71
C LEU A 144 -7.46 -11.84 -3.60
N ALA A 145 -7.29 -12.49 -2.45
CA ALA A 145 -7.82 -13.84 -2.25
C ALA A 145 -9.34 -13.90 -2.41
N ASP A 146 -9.86 -15.03 -2.86
CA ASP A 146 -11.32 -15.26 -2.95
C ASP A 146 -11.94 -15.27 -1.55
N HIS A 147 -11.27 -15.91 -0.60
CA HIS A 147 -11.63 -15.93 0.81
C HIS A 147 -10.49 -15.40 1.65
N ILE A 148 -10.78 -14.46 2.53
CA ILE A 148 -9.79 -13.79 3.37
C ILE A 148 -10.02 -14.17 4.84
N ASP A 149 -9.02 -14.81 5.43
CA ASP A 149 -8.96 -15.07 6.86
C ASP A 149 -7.55 -14.76 7.36
N LEU A 150 -7.38 -13.54 7.91
CA LEU A 150 -6.07 -13.06 8.37
C LEU A 150 -5.46 -13.98 9.43
N ALA A 151 -6.28 -14.56 10.32
CA ALA A 151 -5.79 -15.44 11.37
C ALA A 151 -5.35 -16.81 10.87
N ARG A 152 -6.00 -17.33 9.81
CA ARG A 152 -5.66 -18.61 9.18
C ARG A 152 -4.51 -18.48 8.18
N ASP A 153 -4.55 -17.43 7.36
CA ASP A 153 -3.68 -17.29 6.18
C ASP A 153 -2.37 -16.56 6.50
N THR A 154 -2.30 -15.91 7.67
CA THR A 154 -1.13 -15.20 8.15
C THR A 154 -0.93 -15.44 9.66
N GLN A 155 0.14 -14.89 10.23
CA GLN A 155 0.31 -14.86 11.67
C GLN A 155 -0.07 -13.46 12.19
N VAL A 156 -1.22 -13.32 12.86
CA VAL A 156 -1.57 -12.09 13.58
C VAL A 156 -0.67 -11.98 14.80
N VAL A 157 0.09 -10.89 14.90
CA VAL A 157 1.08 -10.67 15.99
C VAL A 157 0.68 -9.54 16.93
N GLY A 158 -0.22 -8.65 16.49
CA GLY A 158 -0.68 -7.54 17.30
C GLY A 158 -2.04 -7.00 16.83
N VAL A 159 -2.81 -6.47 17.79
CA VAL A 159 -4.00 -5.66 17.54
C VAL A 159 -3.95 -4.47 18.49
N ALA A 160 -3.90 -3.27 17.94
CA ALA A 160 -3.96 -2.02 18.69
C ALA A 160 -5.23 -1.26 18.30
N GLN A 161 -5.83 -0.56 19.26
CA GLN A 161 -7.06 0.21 19.03
C GLN A 161 -6.98 1.54 19.75
N ASP A 162 -7.38 2.59 19.06
CA ASP A 162 -7.59 3.91 19.62
C ASP A 162 -8.87 4.54 19.06
N GLU A 163 -9.13 5.81 19.39
CA GLU A 163 -10.33 6.53 18.93
C GLU A 163 -10.35 6.78 17.40
N LYS A 164 -9.22 6.62 16.71
CA LYS A 164 -9.04 6.99 15.30
C LYS A 164 -8.80 5.80 14.40
N SER A 165 -8.35 4.67 14.97
CA SER A 165 -7.91 3.51 14.20
C SER A 165 -8.00 2.19 14.96
N VAL A 166 -8.15 1.12 14.19
CA VAL A 166 -7.87 -0.25 14.60
C VAL A 166 -6.72 -0.74 13.73
N THR A 167 -5.59 -1.07 14.36
CA THR A 167 -4.40 -1.57 13.67
C THR A 167 -4.25 -3.06 13.90
N ILE A 168 -4.12 -3.83 12.84
CA ILE A 168 -3.85 -5.27 12.88
C ILE A 168 -2.48 -5.51 12.27
N GLU A 169 -1.57 -6.08 13.05
CA GLU A 169 -0.23 -6.44 12.62
C GLU A 169 -0.18 -7.93 12.27
N ILE A 170 0.30 -8.24 11.08
CA ILE A 170 0.42 -9.60 10.59
C ILE A 170 1.81 -9.89 10.02
N ILE A 171 2.21 -11.14 10.10
CA ILE A 171 3.43 -11.65 9.47
C ILE A 171 3.05 -12.64 8.38
N ASP A 172 3.53 -12.40 7.17
CA ASP A 172 3.44 -13.33 6.05
C ASP A 172 4.80 -13.99 5.79
N LYS A 173 4.90 -15.27 6.11
CA LYS A 173 6.11 -16.08 5.92
C LYS A 173 6.23 -16.64 4.50
N ALA A 174 5.16 -16.58 3.72
CA ALA A 174 5.10 -17.11 2.35
C ALA A 174 5.34 -16.03 1.29
N ALA A 175 5.63 -14.80 1.69
CA ALA A 175 5.94 -13.73 0.75
C ALA A 175 7.24 -14.03 -0.02
N LEU A 176 7.25 -13.68 -1.29
CA LEU A 176 8.43 -13.78 -2.13
C LEU A 176 9.54 -12.88 -1.54
N GLY A 177 10.74 -13.42 -1.40
CA GLY A 177 11.87 -12.70 -0.80
C GLY A 177 12.05 -12.92 0.70
N GLY A 178 11.14 -13.60 1.34
CA GLY A 178 11.20 -13.90 2.77
C GLY A 178 10.00 -13.37 3.54
N THR A 179 10.13 -13.29 4.85
CA THR A 179 9.05 -12.84 5.73
C THR A 179 8.73 -11.37 5.51
N ALA A 180 7.47 -11.07 5.23
CA ALA A 180 6.95 -9.70 5.21
C ALA A 180 6.14 -9.40 6.47
N HIS A 181 6.28 -8.19 7.00
CA HIS A 181 5.45 -7.65 8.06
C HIS A 181 4.45 -6.67 7.46
N LEU A 182 3.18 -6.78 7.83
CA LEU A 182 2.14 -5.89 7.37
C LEU A 182 1.41 -5.28 8.55
N GLU A 183 1.14 -3.99 8.44
CA GLU A 183 0.24 -3.27 9.34
C GLU A 183 -0.99 -2.87 8.53
N LEU A 184 -2.16 -3.30 8.97
CA LEU A 184 -3.44 -2.96 8.34
C LEU A 184 -4.20 -2.03 9.27
N ILE A 185 -4.52 -0.82 8.79
CA ILE A 185 -5.18 0.22 9.58
C ILE A 185 -6.60 0.41 9.07
N PHE A 186 -7.55 0.17 9.96
CA PHE A 186 -8.98 0.25 9.69
C PHE A 186 -9.63 1.44 10.40
N ASP A 187 -10.73 1.91 9.86
CA ASP A 187 -11.61 2.86 10.53
C ASP A 187 -12.30 2.19 11.74
N PRO A 188 -12.31 2.78 12.93
CA PRO A 188 -12.84 2.12 14.12
C PRO A 188 -14.37 1.94 14.11
N ALA A 189 -15.09 2.75 13.33
CA ALA A 189 -16.56 2.69 13.26
C ALA A 189 -17.05 1.74 12.18
N THR A 190 -16.46 1.82 10.97
CA THR A 190 -16.91 1.07 9.79
C THR A 190 -16.06 -0.15 9.47
N PHE A 191 -14.87 -0.26 10.06
CA PHE A 191 -13.82 -1.21 9.72
C PHE A 191 -13.34 -1.13 8.26
N ALA A 192 -13.63 -0.01 7.57
CA ALA A 192 -13.07 0.23 6.25
C ALA A 192 -11.53 0.30 6.32
N LEU A 193 -10.86 -0.41 5.43
CA LEU A 193 -9.39 -0.35 5.31
C LEU A 193 -8.99 1.06 4.84
N LYS A 194 -8.22 1.76 5.66
CA LYS A 194 -7.73 3.12 5.37
C LYS A 194 -6.31 3.13 4.85
N GLN A 195 -5.49 2.23 5.36
CA GLN A 195 -4.06 2.24 5.10
C GLN A 195 -3.48 0.86 5.34
N TRP A 196 -2.43 0.54 4.63
CA TRP A 196 -1.54 -0.54 5.00
C TRP A 196 -0.08 -0.14 4.83
N THR A 197 0.77 -0.81 5.59
CA THR A 197 2.21 -0.75 5.48
C THR A 197 2.73 -2.15 5.20
N VAL A 198 3.65 -2.28 4.24
CA VAL A 198 4.40 -3.50 4.00
C VAL A 198 5.85 -3.24 4.36
N ILE A 199 6.42 -4.07 5.21
CA ILE A 199 7.86 -4.08 5.52
C ILE A 199 8.39 -5.42 5.02
N ASP A 200 9.26 -5.36 4.01
CA ASP A 200 9.82 -6.56 3.41
C ASP A 200 10.94 -7.19 4.26
N ALA A 201 11.43 -8.35 3.82
CA ALA A 201 12.49 -9.09 4.52
C ALA A 201 13.82 -8.32 4.61
N GLN A 202 14.02 -7.27 3.82
CA GLN A 202 15.18 -6.37 3.84
C GLN A 202 14.96 -5.15 4.74
N GLY A 203 13.74 -4.98 5.29
CA GLY A 203 13.36 -3.85 6.12
C GLY A 203 12.92 -2.60 5.34
N PHE A 204 12.70 -2.71 4.03
CA PHE A 204 12.14 -1.60 3.24
C PHE A 204 10.65 -1.48 3.50
N GLN A 205 10.23 -0.26 3.82
CA GLN A 205 8.86 0.05 4.16
C GLN A 205 8.15 0.76 3.01
N THR A 206 6.96 0.26 2.66
CA THR A 206 6.03 0.91 1.73
C THR A 206 4.70 1.10 2.43
N LEU A 207 4.22 2.33 2.43
CA LEU A 207 2.93 2.72 3.02
C LEU A 207 1.98 3.12 1.91
N VAL A 208 0.73 2.64 1.96
CA VAL A 208 -0.36 3.03 1.05
C VAL A 208 -1.56 3.48 1.87
N THR A 209 -2.04 4.68 1.62
CA THR A 209 -3.24 5.25 2.23
C THR A 209 -4.34 5.38 1.18
N LEU A 210 -5.57 5.01 1.53
CA LEU A 210 -6.74 5.03 0.65
C LEU A 210 -7.68 6.18 1.00
N PHE A 211 -8.28 6.73 -0.04
CA PHE A 211 -9.28 7.80 0.04
C PHE A 211 -10.43 7.50 -0.93
N ASN A 212 -11.57 8.12 -0.73
CA ASN A 212 -12.71 8.08 -1.66
C ASN A 212 -13.11 6.65 -2.07
N LEU A 213 -13.25 5.76 -1.09
CA LEU A 213 -13.57 4.35 -1.34
C LEU A 213 -14.96 4.21 -1.96
N ASP A 214 -15.04 3.58 -3.13
CA ASP A 214 -16.25 3.09 -3.77
C ASP A 214 -16.23 1.55 -3.77
N LEU A 215 -17.19 0.95 -3.08
CA LEU A 215 -17.35 -0.50 -2.93
C LEU A 215 -18.53 -1.03 -3.75
N VAL A 216 -19.13 -0.19 -4.61
CA VAL A 216 -20.35 -0.50 -5.34
C VAL A 216 -20.11 -0.54 -6.84
N SER A 217 -19.42 0.45 -7.37
CA SER A 217 -19.19 0.57 -8.81
C SER A 217 -18.20 -0.48 -9.29
N LYS A 218 -18.63 -1.30 -10.26
CA LYS A 218 -17.77 -2.30 -10.85
C LYS A 218 -16.72 -1.64 -11.73
N PRO A 219 -15.40 -1.89 -11.47
CA PRO A 219 -14.34 -1.36 -12.32
C PRO A 219 -14.41 -1.89 -13.76
N ASP A 220 -13.86 -1.11 -14.70
CA ASP A 220 -13.72 -1.53 -16.11
C ASP A 220 -12.82 -2.79 -16.16
N PRO A 221 -13.28 -3.91 -16.74
CA PRO A 221 -12.50 -5.14 -16.87
C PRO A 221 -11.17 -4.98 -17.63
N THR A 222 -11.06 -3.99 -18.51
CA THR A 222 -9.83 -3.70 -19.27
C THR A 222 -8.68 -3.25 -18.38
N LEU A 223 -8.97 -2.75 -17.16
CA LEU A 223 -7.96 -2.36 -16.18
C LEU A 223 -7.11 -3.52 -15.65
N PHE A 224 -7.57 -4.74 -15.83
CA PHE A 224 -6.98 -5.95 -15.27
C PHE A 224 -6.29 -6.82 -16.32
N HIS A 225 -5.99 -6.25 -17.47
CA HIS A 225 -5.30 -6.97 -18.55
C HIS A 225 -3.79 -6.67 -18.48
N ILE A 226 -2.98 -7.72 -18.47
CA ILE A 226 -1.52 -7.61 -18.53
C ILE A 226 -1.14 -7.68 -20.00
N ASP A 227 -0.77 -6.53 -20.58
CA ASP A 227 -0.24 -6.47 -21.94
C ASP A 227 1.24 -6.83 -21.91
N GLU A 228 1.68 -7.73 -22.78
CA GLU A 228 3.10 -7.98 -22.99
C GLU A 228 3.75 -6.70 -23.57
N LEU A 229 4.74 -6.16 -22.87
CA LEU A 229 5.55 -5.09 -23.45
C LEU A 229 6.18 -5.62 -24.73
N GLN A 230 5.92 -4.93 -25.84
CA GLN A 230 6.59 -5.23 -27.10
C GLN A 230 8.08 -4.93 -26.95
N THR A 231 8.85 -5.94 -26.56
CA THR A 231 10.31 -5.88 -26.68
C THR A 231 10.60 -5.77 -28.17
N THR A 232 10.97 -4.58 -28.60
CA THR A 232 11.43 -4.33 -29.98
C THR A 232 12.63 -5.24 -30.17
N SER A 233 12.43 -6.36 -30.86
CA SER A 233 13.48 -7.29 -31.23
C SER A 233 14.37 -6.63 -32.28
N ALA A 234 15.22 -5.70 -31.85
CA ALA A 234 16.30 -5.17 -32.64
C ALA A 234 17.46 -6.17 -32.63
N ASN A 235 17.24 -7.33 -33.19
CA ASN A 235 18.34 -8.14 -33.74
C ASN A 235 17.84 -9.33 -34.56
N ARG A 236 17.27 -9.09 -35.72
CA ARG A 236 17.29 -10.06 -36.82
C ARG A 236 17.86 -9.39 -38.05
N GLY A 237 19.15 -9.37 -38.13
CA GLY A 237 19.83 -8.84 -39.30
C GLY A 237 21.33 -9.22 -39.31
N GLY A 238 21.60 -10.49 -39.44
CA GLY A 238 22.98 -10.97 -39.59
C GLY A 238 23.00 -12.28 -40.33
N LYS A 239 22.45 -12.29 -41.51
CA LYS A 239 22.68 -13.39 -42.46
C LYS A 239 23.41 -12.80 -43.66
N LYS A 240 24.70 -13.02 -43.73
CA LYS A 240 25.40 -13.56 -44.90
C LYS A 240 26.83 -13.89 -44.53
#